data_6cec07160a8c0b9d65a89cc772a0aef3
#
_entry.id   6cec07160a8c0b9d65a89cc772a0aef3
#
_cell.length_a   1.000
_cell.length_b   1.000
_cell.length_c   1.000
_cell.angle_alpha   90.00
_cell.angle_beta   90.00
_cell.angle_gamma   90.00
#
_symmetry.space_group_name_H-M   'P 1'
#
loop_
_entity.id
_entity.type
_entity.pdbx_description
1 polymer ?
#
loop_
_entity_poly.entity_id
_entity_poly.type
_entity_poly.pdbx_seq_one_letter_code
_entity_poly.pdbx_strand_id
1 'polypeptide(L)'
;RGGYRVDNLGVPRVLPGVGGIVYNYRIGDCCMRLAGDHIEPGVSLRNEDKAENEAVMHNACVGNRAIVVDGEAKGDEGFVTGKHGGIEHTICYFSPETLDKLKIGDQILIRAKGLGLELSDYPDIACLNLSPELLDKIAPEEKDGKLVVPCVAEVPPYLMGSGIGAASAYTGAYDIMTGDLDALKEAGLENLRFGDLVLLIDCDNRFGRQYKKGARTLGVVVHSNCILSGHGPGVAALLSSSEGEMLVGRHDENANLAHYFS
;
A
#
# COMPACT_ATOMS: atom_id res chain seq x y z
N ARG A 1 9.96 -18.12 6.30
CA ARG A 1 8.91 -18.39 7.30
C ARG A 1 8.40 -19.82 7.12
N GLY A 2 7.99 -20.49 8.24
CA GLY A 2 7.29 -21.79 8.14
C GLY A 2 5.96 -21.60 7.41
N GLY A 3 5.61 -22.53 6.51
CA GLY A 3 4.35 -22.50 5.76
C GLY A 3 3.09 -22.79 6.59
N TYR A 4 3.22 -22.85 7.92
CA TYR A 4 2.16 -23.19 8.86
C TYR A 4 1.78 -21.99 9.71
N ARG A 5 0.49 -21.69 9.79
CA ARG A 5 -0.09 -20.58 10.56
C ARG A 5 -1.32 -21.06 11.31
N VAL A 6 -1.66 -20.35 12.36
CA VAL A 6 -2.93 -20.47 13.05
C VAL A 6 -3.76 -19.24 12.73
N ASP A 7 -4.98 -19.44 12.23
CA ASP A 7 -5.85 -18.33 11.87
C ASP A 7 -6.50 -17.66 13.11
N ASN A 8 -7.25 -16.59 12.89
CA ASN A 8 -7.93 -15.85 13.94
C ASN A 8 -9.03 -16.64 14.68
N LEU A 9 -9.38 -17.82 14.18
CA LEU A 9 -10.32 -18.77 14.83
C LEU A 9 -9.58 -19.91 15.56
N GLY A 10 -8.24 -19.89 15.58
CA GLY A 10 -7.43 -20.93 16.19
C GLY A 10 -7.22 -22.17 15.31
N VAL A 11 -7.60 -22.12 14.03
CA VAL A 11 -7.49 -23.25 13.09
C VAL A 11 -6.11 -23.24 12.39
N PRO A 12 -5.39 -24.38 12.37
CA PRO A 12 -4.12 -24.46 11.66
C PRO A 12 -4.33 -24.44 10.13
N ARG A 13 -3.52 -23.61 9.46
CA ARG A 13 -3.53 -23.42 7.99
C ARG A 13 -2.13 -23.59 7.43
N VAL A 14 -2.05 -24.13 6.23
CA VAL A 14 -0.84 -24.08 5.38
C VAL A 14 -1.11 -23.07 4.27
N LEU A 15 -0.27 -22.04 4.20
CA LEU A 15 -0.45 -20.93 3.27
C LEU A 15 0.81 -20.72 2.44
N PRO A 16 0.68 -20.26 1.17
CA PRO A 16 1.79 -19.75 0.40
C PRO A 16 2.53 -18.66 1.17
N GLY A 17 3.84 -18.60 1.01
CA GLY A 17 4.66 -17.52 1.58
C GLY A 17 4.47 -16.20 0.85
N VAL A 18 4.87 -15.11 1.52
CA VAL A 18 4.86 -13.76 0.96
C VAL A 18 6.14 -13.48 0.17
N GLY A 19 6.03 -12.68 -0.89
CA GLY A 19 7.14 -12.20 -1.73
C GLY A 19 7.41 -13.07 -2.97
N GLY A 20 8.29 -12.57 -3.83
CA GLY A 20 8.69 -13.21 -5.09
C GLY A 20 8.11 -12.53 -6.33
N ILE A 21 7.80 -13.32 -7.36
CA ILE A 21 7.11 -12.89 -8.58
C ILE A 21 5.72 -13.53 -8.56
N VAL A 22 4.66 -12.70 -8.55
CA VAL A 22 3.28 -13.14 -8.43
C VAL A 22 2.56 -12.91 -9.75
N TYR A 23 2.19 -14.02 -10.43
CA TYR A 23 1.57 -14.02 -11.74
C TYR A 23 0.04 -13.99 -11.69
N ASN A 24 -0.55 -14.56 -10.62
CA ASN A 24 -1.97 -14.89 -10.55
C ASN A 24 -2.84 -13.68 -10.14
N TYR A 25 -2.23 -12.64 -9.59
CA TYR A 25 -2.94 -11.49 -9.08
C TYR A 25 -2.39 -10.19 -9.64
N ARG A 26 -3.28 -9.29 -10.01
CA ARG A 26 -2.97 -7.99 -10.62
C ARG A 26 -3.43 -6.86 -9.70
N ILE A 27 -2.86 -5.67 -9.91
CA ILE A 27 -3.44 -4.45 -9.37
C ILE A 27 -4.87 -4.30 -9.91
N GLY A 28 -5.83 -4.04 -9.02
CA GLY A 28 -7.27 -4.03 -9.33
C GLY A 28 -8.01 -5.33 -9.00
N ASP A 29 -7.31 -6.45 -8.79
CA ASP A 29 -7.95 -7.69 -8.34
C ASP A 29 -8.33 -7.62 -6.84
N CYS A 30 -9.40 -8.34 -6.46
CA CYS A 30 -9.82 -8.42 -5.06
C CYS A 30 -8.71 -9.02 -4.20
N CYS A 31 -8.33 -8.34 -3.13
CA CYS A 31 -7.29 -8.77 -2.19
C CYS A 31 -7.81 -9.51 -0.95
N MET A 32 -9.15 -9.67 -0.82
CA MET A 32 -9.79 -10.14 0.41
C MET A 32 -9.94 -11.66 0.51
N ARG A 33 -10.07 -12.36 -0.62
CA ARG A 33 -10.46 -13.78 -0.68
C ARG A 33 -9.37 -14.67 -1.25
N LEU A 34 -8.14 -14.46 -0.81
CA LEU A 34 -6.98 -15.20 -1.31
C LEU A 34 -6.52 -16.25 -0.31
N ALA A 35 -6.16 -17.42 -0.80
CA ALA A 35 -5.50 -18.46 -0.02
C ALA A 35 -3.99 -18.17 0.02
N GLY A 36 -3.58 -17.20 0.83
CA GLY A 36 -2.18 -16.79 0.94
C GLY A 36 -1.92 -15.98 2.20
N ASP A 37 -0.65 -15.75 2.49
CA ASP A 37 -0.17 -14.95 3.61
C ASP A 37 0.46 -13.66 3.09
N HIS A 38 -0.27 -12.54 3.13
CA HIS A 38 0.18 -11.22 2.67
C HIS A 38 0.71 -11.24 1.22
N ILE A 39 -0.09 -11.71 0.26
CA ILE A 39 0.31 -11.78 -1.14
C ILE A 39 0.57 -10.36 -1.67
N GLU A 40 1.72 -10.18 -2.28
CA GLU A 40 2.16 -8.95 -2.94
C GLU A 40 2.02 -9.13 -4.47
N PRO A 41 1.12 -8.39 -5.16
CA PRO A 41 0.96 -8.53 -6.59
C PRO A 41 2.17 -7.97 -7.35
N GLY A 42 2.61 -8.65 -8.42
CA GLY A 42 3.77 -8.26 -9.19
C GLY A 42 5.08 -8.77 -8.59
N VAL A 43 6.01 -7.90 -8.27
CA VAL A 43 7.38 -8.24 -7.88
C VAL A 43 7.73 -7.64 -6.52
N SER A 44 8.28 -8.47 -5.63
CA SER A 44 8.81 -8.05 -4.34
C SER A 44 10.33 -7.80 -4.45
N LEU A 45 10.73 -6.56 -4.22
CA LEU A 45 12.13 -6.14 -4.29
C LEU A 45 12.74 -6.06 -2.90
N ARG A 46 13.99 -6.53 -2.79
CA ARG A 46 14.79 -6.41 -1.57
C ARG A 46 16.28 -6.46 -1.91
N ASN A 47 17.07 -5.53 -1.34
CA ASN A 47 18.51 -5.63 -1.34
C ASN A 47 19.01 -6.56 -0.22
N GLU A 48 20.11 -7.26 -0.46
CA GLU A 48 20.76 -8.10 0.55
C GLU A 48 21.36 -7.26 1.69
N ASP A 49 21.98 -6.13 1.35
CA ASP A 49 22.48 -5.18 2.33
C ASP A 49 21.32 -4.41 2.97
N LYS A 50 21.32 -4.40 4.31
CA LYS A 50 20.23 -3.79 5.08
C LYS A 50 20.15 -2.26 4.87
N ALA A 51 21.26 -1.56 4.83
CA ALA A 51 21.27 -0.11 4.69
C ALA A 51 20.85 0.31 3.28
N GLU A 52 21.27 -0.43 2.26
CA GLU A 52 20.80 -0.22 0.88
C GLU A 52 19.31 -0.50 0.76
N ASN A 53 18.81 -1.57 1.39
CA ASN A 53 17.38 -1.89 1.40
C ASN A 53 16.55 -0.80 2.11
N GLU A 54 17.02 -0.31 3.26
CA GLU A 54 16.39 0.81 3.96
C GLU A 54 16.36 2.08 3.08
N ALA A 55 17.44 2.36 2.34
CA ALA A 55 17.49 3.49 1.43
C ALA A 55 16.43 3.36 0.31
N VAL A 56 16.27 2.19 -0.29
CA VAL A 56 15.21 1.94 -1.29
C VAL A 56 13.84 2.10 -0.65
N MET A 57 13.64 1.51 0.52
CA MET A 57 12.37 1.60 1.26
C MET A 57 11.97 3.05 1.58
N HIS A 58 12.92 3.93 1.89
CA HIS A 58 12.62 5.34 2.15
C HIS A 58 12.37 6.15 0.87
N ASN A 59 13.21 5.94 -0.14
CA ASN A 59 13.20 6.78 -1.34
C ASN A 59 12.13 6.39 -2.36
N ALA A 60 11.75 5.12 -2.46
CA ALA A 60 10.73 4.68 -3.40
C ALA A 60 9.36 5.20 -2.98
N CYS A 61 8.68 5.92 -3.86
CA CYS A 61 7.30 6.38 -3.67
C CYS A 61 6.35 5.62 -4.60
N VAL A 62 5.10 5.44 -4.18
CA VAL A 62 4.05 4.82 -5.00
C VAL A 62 3.86 5.63 -6.28
N GLY A 63 3.85 4.95 -7.42
CA GLY A 63 3.82 5.58 -8.74
C GLY A 63 5.19 5.87 -9.34
N ASN A 64 6.32 5.68 -8.61
CA ASN A 64 7.63 5.80 -9.22
C ASN A 64 7.85 4.73 -10.28
N ARG A 65 8.48 5.12 -11.38
CA ARG A 65 8.84 4.23 -12.49
C ARG A 65 9.87 3.21 -12.05
N ALA A 66 9.63 1.94 -12.34
CA ALA A 66 10.51 0.80 -12.13
C ALA A 66 10.96 0.25 -13.48
N ILE A 67 12.26 0.02 -13.68
CA ILE A 67 12.85 -0.39 -14.96
C ILE A 67 13.68 -1.64 -14.71
N VAL A 68 13.43 -2.72 -15.45
CA VAL A 68 14.27 -3.90 -15.42
C VAL A 68 15.60 -3.59 -16.11
N VAL A 69 16.74 -3.81 -15.43
CA VAL A 69 18.06 -3.42 -15.97
C VAL A 69 18.92 -4.58 -16.45
N ASP A 70 18.50 -5.82 -16.17
CA ASP A 70 19.16 -7.03 -16.64
C ASP A 70 18.15 -8.14 -16.95
N GLY A 71 18.62 -9.35 -17.29
CA GLY A 71 17.76 -10.48 -17.60
C GLY A 71 17.00 -10.36 -18.93
N GLU A 72 16.01 -11.24 -19.11
CA GLU A 72 15.22 -11.34 -20.36
C GLU A 72 14.25 -10.17 -20.52
N ALA A 73 13.77 -9.61 -19.40
CA ALA A 73 12.85 -8.46 -19.38
C ALA A 73 13.59 -7.09 -19.40
N LYS A 74 14.90 -7.06 -19.67
CA LYS A 74 15.69 -5.83 -19.68
C LYS A 74 15.09 -4.74 -20.55
N GLY A 75 14.83 -3.58 -19.93
CA GLY A 75 14.22 -2.42 -20.57
C GLY A 75 12.71 -2.33 -20.37
N ASP A 76 12.07 -3.40 -19.94
CA ASP A 76 10.64 -3.38 -19.62
C ASP A 76 10.40 -2.50 -18.38
N GLU A 77 9.23 -1.88 -18.33
CA GLU A 77 8.89 -0.88 -17.34
C GLU A 77 7.62 -1.23 -16.57
N GLY A 78 7.62 -0.85 -15.31
CA GLY A 78 6.50 -0.93 -14.39
C GLY A 78 6.54 0.25 -13.41
N PHE A 79 5.88 0.10 -12.30
CA PHE A 79 5.81 1.16 -11.28
C PHE A 79 5.75 0.58 -9.86
N VAL A 80 6.18 1.40 -8.90
CA VAL A 80 6.10 1.07 -7.47
C VAL A 80 4.63 1.15 -7.03
N THR A 81 4.15 0.08 -6.41
CA THR A 81 2.77 0.00 -5.90
C THR A 81 2.69 0.16 -4.39
N GLY A 82 3.80 -0.05 -3.68
CA GLY A 82 3.83 0.11 -2.24
C GLY A 82 5.05 -0.49 -1.57
N LYS A 83 4.93 -0.62 -0.26
CA LYS A 83 5.97 -1.17 0.62
C LYS A 83 5.34 -2.06 1.67
N HIS A 84 6.00 -3.16 2.00
CA HIS A 84 5.56 -4.10 3.02
C HIS A 84 6.59 -4.15 4.16
N GLY A 85 6.23 -3.57 5.30
CA GLY A 85 7.06 -3.59 6.51
C GLY A 85 7.08 -4.96 7.19
N GLY A 86 8.06 -5.18 8.07
CA GLY A 86 8.28 -6.46 8.76
C GLY A 86 8.99 -7.52 7.93
N ILE A 87 8.91 -7.42 6.61
CA ILE A 87 9.71 -8.19 5.64
C ILE A 87 10.55 -7.28 4.74
N GLU A 88 10.32 -5.98 4.83
CA GLU A 88 11.05 -4.90 4.15
C GLU A 88 11.14 -5.09 2.63
N HIS A 89 9.97 -5.29 1.99
CA HIS A 89 9.84 -5.33 0.54
C HIS A 89 9.37 -3.99 -0.03
N THR A 90 9.98 -3.54 -1.13
CA THR A 90 9.37 -2.59 -2.06
C THR A 90 8.64 -3.38 -3.12
N ILE A 91 7.36 -3.08 -3.36
CA ILE A 91 6.52 -3.82 -4.29
C ILE A 91 6.41 -3.04 -5.59
N CYS A 92 6.67 -3.70 -6.72
CA CYS A 92 6.52 -3.14 -8.06
C CYS A 92 5.60 -3.99 -8.91
N TYR A 93 4.79 -3.34 -9.75
CA TYR A 93 3.93 -4.02 -10.70
C TYR A 93 4.42 -3.82 -12.13
N PHE A 94 4.39 -4.90 -12.90
CA PHE A 94 4.75 -4.96 -14.32
C PHE A 94 3.62 -5.64 -15.10
N SER A 95 3.63 -5.49 -16.42
CA SER A 95 2.67 -6.18 -17.29
C SER A 95 2.83 -7.71 -17.16
N PRO A 96 1.77 -8.50 -17.44
CA PRO A 96 1.87 -9.96 -17.46
C PRO A 96 3.00 -10.47 -18.36
N GLU A 97 3.19 -9.84 -19.52
CA GLU A 97 4.25 -10.22 -20.48
C GLU A 97 5.65 -9.98 -19.90
N THR A 98 5.82 -8.93 -19.09
CA THR A 98 7.08 -8.67 -18.38
C THR A 98 7.28 -9.66 -17.24
N LEU A 99 6.22 -9.92 -16.45
CA LEU A 99 6.28 -10.89 -15.34
C LEU A 99 6.69 -12.30 -15.83
N ASP A 100 6.23 -12.72 -17.00
CA ASP A 100 6.59 -14.04 -17.60
C ASP A 100 8.08 -14.17 -17.95
N LYS A 101 8.77 -13.05 -18.20
CA LYS A 101 10.22 -13.00 -18.50
C LYS A 101 11.08 -12.85 -17.25
N LEU A 102 10.54 -12.24 -16.19
CA LEU A 102 11.29 -11.94 -14.97
C LEU A 102 11.68 -13.21 -14.20
N LYS A 103 12.88 -13.20 -13.64
CA LYS A 103 13.41 -14.26 -12.77
C LYS A 103 13.85 -13.69 -11.43
N ILE A 104 13.79 -14.54 -10.41
CA ILE A 104 14.34 -14.15 -9.09
C ILE A 104 15.83 -13.87 -9.24
N GLY A 105 16.25 -12.69 -8.81
CA GLY A 105 17.62 -12.19 -8.94
C GLY A 105 17.78 -11.11 -10.01
N ASP A 106 16.82 -10.94 -10.92
CA ASP A 106 16.83 -9.83 -11.87
C ASP A 106 16.82 -8.49 -11.14
N GLN A 107 17.53 -7.51 -11.66
CA GLN A 107 17.70 -6.20 -11.05
C GLN A 107 16.73 -5.17 -11.61
N ILE A 108 16.17 -4.37 -10.72
CA ILE A 108 15.20 -3.33 -11.06
C ILE A 108 15.68 -1.98 -10.54
N LEU A 109 15.76 -0.99 -11.43
CA LEU A 109 16.06 0.40 -11.11
C LEU A 109 14.78 1.17 -10.85
N ILE A 110 14.66 1.79 -9.68
CA ILE A 110 13.55 2.70 -9.36
C ILE A 110 14.00 4.15 -9.60
N ARG A 111 13.25 4.88 -10.41
CA ARG A 111 13.40 6.33 -10.60
C ARG A 111 12.70 7.07 -9.46
N ALA A 112 13.33 7.07 -8.29
CA ALA A 112 12.76 7.60 -7.06
C ALA A 112 12.55 9.12 -7.12
N LYS A 113 11.30 9.54 -6.84
CA LYS A 113 10.85 10.94 -6.72
C LYS A 113 9.71 10.99 -5.71
N GLY A 114 9.61 12.05 -4.92
CA GLY A 114 8.49 12.29 -4.01
C GLY A 114 8.86 12.32 -2.53
N LEU A 115 10.04 11.81 -2.14
CA LEU A 115 10.52 12.02 -0.77
C LEU A 115 10.74 13.53 -0.54
N GLY A 116 10.09 14.08 0.51
CA GLY A 116 10.12 15.51 0.78
C GLY A 116 9.17 16.35 -0.09
N LEU A 117 8.24 15.72 -0.81
CA LEU A 117 7.15 16.42 -1.49
C LEU A 117 6.29 17.19 -0.48
N GLU A 118 5.95 18.43 -0.79
CA GLU A 118 5.10 19.31 0.03
C GLU A 118 3.99 19.92 -0.81
N LEU A 119 2.82 20.11 -0.20
CA LEU A 119 1.68 20.80 -0.80
C LEU A 119 1.71 22.27 -0.34
N SER A 120 2.06 23.20 -1.22
CA SER A 120 2.24 24.63 -0.88
C SER A 120 1.01 25.26 -0.24
N ASP A 121 -0.18 24.88 -0.71
CA ASP A 121 -1.46 25.43 -0.24
C ASP A 121 -2.01 24.67 1.00
N TYR A 122 -1.41 23.50 1.31
CA TYR A 122 -1.81 22.63 2.43
C TYR A 122 -0.59 22.13 3.22
N PRO A 123 0.21 23.02 3.84
CA PRO A 123 1.48 22.65 4.50
C PRO A 123 1.30 21.70 5.71
N ASP A 124 0.09 21.62 6.28
CA ASP A 124 -0.23 20.72 7.39
C ASP A 124 -0.58 19.29 6.94
N ILE A 125 -0.71 19.05 5.63
CA ILE A 125 -0.91 17.73 5.05
C ILE A 125 0.45 17.19 4.60
N ALA A 126 0.96 16.20 5.33
CA ALA A 126 2.23 15.57 4.98
C ALA A 126 2.07 14.62 3.77
N CYS A 127 2.96 14.75 2.79
CA CYS A 127 3.17 13.76 1.73
C CYS A 127 4.18 12.72 2.21
N LEU A 128 3.84 11.43 2.12
CA LEU A 128 4.67 10.35 2.64
C LEU A 128 5.26 9.50 1.51
N ASN A 129 4.57 8.46 1.07
CA ASN A 129 5.04 7.56 0.02
C ASN A 129 4.48 7.91 -1.36
N LEU A 130 4.23 9.17 -1.62
CA LEU A 130 3.51 9.66 -2.81
C LEU A 130 4.48 10.23 -3.84
N SER A 131 4.45 9.72 -5.07
CA SER A 131 5.15 10.35 -6.18
C SER A 131 4.39 11.56 -6.72
N PRO A 132 5.08 12.57 -7.31
CA PRO A 132 4.40 13.66 -8.03
C PRO A 132 3.50 13.14 -9.13
N GLU A 133 3.92 12.12 -9.86
CA GLU A 133 3.15 11.51 -10.94
C GLU A 133 1.83 10.90 -10.47
N LEU A 134 1.83 10.26 -9.29
CA LEU A 134 0.59 9.73 -8.71
C LEU A 134 -0.29 10.87 -8.17
N LEU A 135 0.29 11.89 -7.55
CA LEU A 135 -0.45 13.06 -7.09
C LEU A 135 -1.21 13.73 -8.23
N ASP A 136 -0.55 13.93 -9.38
CA ASP A 136 -1.17 14.50 -10.58
C ASP A 136 -2.35 13.65 -11.10
N LYS A 137 -2.22 12.32 -11.02
CA LYS A 137 -3.27 11.38 -11.46
C LYS A 137 -4.45 11.27 -10.48
N ILE A 138 -4.19 11.33 -9.18
CA ILE A 138 -5.23 11.40 -8.14
C ILE A 138 -6.03 12.70 -8.30
N ALA A 139 -5.36 13.77 -8.73
CA ALA A 139 -5.95 15.10 -8.94
C ALA A 139 -6.85 15.55 -7.78
N PRO A 140 -6.30 15.74 -6.57
CA PRO A 140 -7.08 16.22 -5.43
C PRO A 140 -7.79 17.53 -5.74
N GLU A 141 -9.01 17.72 -5.22
CA GLU A 141 -9.80 18.92 -5.42
C GLU A 141 -9.74 19.82 -4.19
N GLU A 142 -9.63 21.13 -4.39
CA GLU A 142 -9.87 22.09 -3.31
C GLU A 142 -11.37 22.39 -3.20
N LYS A 143 -11.91 22.24 -2.00
CA LYS A 143 -13.28 22.61 -1.71
C LYS A 143 -13.42 23.17 -0.29
N ASP A 144 -13.89 24.41 -0.17
CA ASP A 144 -14.14 25.07 1.10
C ASP A 144 -12.89 25.08 2.02
N GLY A 145 -11.70 25.27 1.44
CA GLY A 145 -10.42 25.28 2.15
C GLY A 145 -9.94 23.88 2.59
N LYS A 146 -10.53 22.82 2.07
CA LYS A 146 -10.20 21.41 2.35
C LYS A 146 -9.66 20.73 1.10
N LEU A 147 -8.73 19.79 1.29
CA LEU A 147 -8.24 18.93 0.22
C LEU A 147 -9.13 17.69 0.13
N VAL A 148 -9.87 17.56 -0.96
CA VAL A 148 -10.76 16.42 -1.24
C VAL A 148 -10.03 15.41 -2.11
N VAL A 149 -9.93 14.16 -1.63
CA VAL A 149 -9.23 13.07 -2.31
C VAL A 149 -10.19 11.94 -2.66
N PRO A 150 -10.03 11.28 -3.82
CA PRO A 150 -10.83 10.11 -4.15
C PRO A 150 -10.40 8.92 -3.28
N CYS A 151 -11.37 8.13 -2.81
CA CYS A 151 -11.15 6.88 -2.12
C CYS A 151 -12.31 5.91 -2.36
N VAL A 152 -12.04 4.61 -2.35
CA VAL A 152 -13.09 3.59 -2.51
C VAL A 152 -13.91 3.41 -1.25
N ALA A 153 -13.30 3.65 -0.08
CA ALA A 153 -13.95 3.52 1.22
C ALA A 153 -13.20 4.31 2.31
N GLU A 154 -13.90 4.61 3.40
CA GLU A 154 -13.33 5.08 4.65
C GLU A 154 -13.13 3.90 5.61
N VAL A 155 -11.95 3.78 6.20
CA VAL A 155 -11.62 2.72 7.14
C VAL A 155 -11.77 3.24 8.56
N PRO A 156 -12.70 2.71 9.35
CA PRO A 156 -12.88 3.15 10.74
C PRO A 156 -11.69 2.72 11.61
N PRO A 157 -11.34 3.51 12.66
CA PRO A 157 -10.13 3.31 13.43
C PRO A 157 -10.08 1.96 14.17
N TYR A 158 -11.22 1.40 14.56
CA TYR A 158 -11.28 0.11 15.23
C TYR A 158 -10.93 -1.08 14.34
N LEU A 159 -10.87 -0.89 13.01
CA LEU A 159 -10.41 -1.91 12.06
C LEU A 159 -8.90 -1.81 11.76
N MET A 160 -8.19 -0.80 12.26
CA MET A 160 -6.75 -0.72 12.08
C MET A 160 -6.01 -1.62 13.07
N GLY A 161 -5.08 -2.44 12.58
CA GLY A 161 -4.43 -3.50 13.31
C GLY A 161 -2.90 -3.48 13.24
N SER A 162 -2.30 -4.54 12.73
CA SER A 162 -0.85 -4.74 12.72
C SER A 162 -0.11 -3.58 12.06
N GLY A 163 0.99 -3.15 12.67
CA GLY A 163 1.82 -2.03 12.21
C GLY A 163 1.46 -0.68 12.82
N ILE A 164 0.35 -0.53 13.55
CA ILE A 164 0.10 0.64 14.40
C ILE A 164 1.20 0.73 15.48
N GLY A 165 1.64 1.95 15.78
CA GLY A 165 2.74 2.22 16.71
C GLY A 165 4.13 2.12 16.09
N ALA A 166 4.24 1.89 14.77
CA ALA A 166 5.52 1.96 14.07
C ALA A 166 6.06 3.40 14.01
N ALA A 167 7.38 3.54 14.22
CA ALA A 167 8.05 4.83 14.28
C ALA A 167 8.14 5.56 12.92
N SER A 168 7.92 4.84 11.81
CA SER A 168 7.99 5.39 10.46
C SER A 168 6.80 4.94 9.61
N ALA A 169 6.25 5.87 8.81
CA ALA A 169 5.27 5.58 7.78
C ALA A 169 5.90 5.41 6.38
N TYR A 170 7.21 5.66 6.26
CA TYR A 170 7.92 5.57 4.97
C TYR A 170 8.34 4.15 4.59
N THR A 171 8.42 3.23 5.53
CA THR A 171 9.05 1.91 5.34
C THR A 171 8.07 0.74 5.42
N GLY A 172 6.81 0.94 5.15
CA GLY A 172 5.88 -0.20 5.14
C GLY A 172 4.41 0.19 5.12
N ALA A 173 3.61 -0.82 5.35
CA ALA A 173 2.17 -0.74 5.44
C ALA A 173 1.71 -1.12 6.85
N TYR A 174 0.45 -0.90 7.16
CA TYR A 174 -0.22 -1.45 8.33
C TYR A 174 -1.61 -1.94 7.97
N ASP A 175 -2.07 -2.95 8.70
CA ASP A 175 -3.12 -3.81 8.22
C ASP A 175 -4.51 -3.36 8.66
N ILE A 176 -5.49 -3.54 7.79
CA ILE A 176 -6.90 -3.51 8.13
C ILE A 176 -7.25 -4.88 8.69
N MET A 177 -7.73 -4.96 9.93
CA MET A 177 -8.15 -6.23 10.54
C MET A 177 -9.40 -6.79 9.87
N THR A 178 -9.38 -8.09 9.58
CA THR A 178 -10.44 -8.76 8.84
C THR A 178 -11.15 -9.87 9.63
N GLY A 179 -10.92 -9.95 10.93
CA GLY A 179 -11.53 -10.95 11.79
C GLY A 179 -13.03 -10.76 12.05
N ASP A 180 -13.54 -9.53 11.96
CA ASP A 180 -14.96 -9.20 12.12
C ASP A 180 -15.58 -8.90 10.74
N LEU A 181 -16.28 -9.92 10.19
CA LEU A 181 -16.87 -9.82 8.86
C LEU A 181 -18.07 -8.86 8.79
N ASP A 182 -18.82 -8.71 9.88
CA ASP A 182 -19.95 -7.79 9.94
C ASP A 182 -19.45 -6.35 9.94
N ALA A 183 -18.42 -6.04 10.75
CA ALA A 183 -17.79 -4.73 10.74
C ALA A 183 -17.18 -4.36 9.39
N LEU A 184 -16.54 -5.33 8.69
CA LEU A 184 -16.03 -5.12 7.33
C LEU A 184 -17.13 -4.79 6.34
N LYS A 185 -18.26 -5.50 6.42
CA LYS A 185 -19.41 -5.29 5.55
C LYS A 185 -20.07 -3.93 5.81
N GLU A 186 -20.25 -3.56 7.07
CA GLU A 186 -20.79 -2.25 7.46
C GLU A 186 -19.92 -1.09 6.95
N ALA A 187 -18.60 -1.29 6.92
CA ALA A 187 -17.62 -0.31 6.40
C ALA A 187 -17.41 -0.39 4.87
N GLY A 188 -18.06 -1.33 4.16
CA GLY A 188 -17.90 -1.52 2.71
C GLY A 188 -16.51 -2.02 2.28
N LEU A 189 -15.81 -2.73 3.17
CA LEU A 189 -14.41 -3.16 2.96
C LEU A 189 -14.27 -4.61 2.50
N GLU A 190 -15.36 -5.36 2.35
CA GLU A 190 -15.33 -6.80 2.03
C GLU A 190 -14.82 -7.15 0.62
N ASN A 191 -14.73 -6.16 -0.27
CA ASN A 191 -14.29 -6.32 -1.66
C ASN A 191 -13.10 -5.41 -2.03
N LEU A 192 -12.27 -5.03 -1.06
CA LEU A 192 -11.05 -4.26 -1.33
C LEU A 192 -10.18 -4.96 -2.38
N ARG A 193 -9.51 -4.14 -3.20
CA ARG A 193 -8.65 -4.58 -4.30
C ARG A 193 -7.22 -4.11 -4.05
N PHE A 194 -6.28 -4.81 -4.60
CA PHE A 194 -4.90 -4.31 -4.68
C PHE A 194 -4.87 -2.96 -5.40
N GLY A 195 -4.20 -1.98 -4.81
CA GLY A 195 -4.09 -0.64 -5.35
C GLY A 195 -5.26 0.30 -5.05
N ASP A 196 -6.29 -0.15 -4.33
CA ASP A 196 -7.38 0.74 -3.90
C ASP A 196 -6.86 1.84 -2.98
N LEU A 197 -7.29 3.07 -3.22
CA LEU A 197 -7.11 4.18 -2.29
C LEU A 197 -8.19 4.14 -1.22
N VAL A 198 -7.78 4.20 0.03
CA VAL A 198 -8.67 4.21 1.21
C VAL A 198 -8.34 5.38 2.13
N LEU A 199 -9.35 5.94 2.79
CA LEU A 199 -9.16 6.99 3.79
C LEU A 199 -9.25 6.39 5.19
N LEU A 200 -8.14 6.43 5.92
CA LEU A 200 -8.06 5.94 7.30
C LEU A 200 -8.53 7.03 8.26
N ILE A 201 -9.54 6.71 9.06
CA ILE A 201 -10.15 7.65 10.00
C ILE A 201 -9.41 7.56 11.35
N ASP A 202 -9.24 8.71 12.00
CA ASP A 202 -8.53 8.85 13.28
C ASP A 202 -7.09 8.30 13.26
N CYS A 203 -6.42 8.36 12.11
CA CYS A 203 -5.06 7.90 11.92
C CYS A 203 -4.14 9.06 11.52
N ASP A 204 -3.11 9.33 12.32
CA ASP A 204 -2.03 10.29 12.01
C ASP A 204 -0.74 9.53 11.70
N ASN A 205 -0.18 9.76 10.50
CA ASN A 205 1.02 9.06 10.03
C ASN A 205 2.21 10.01 9.80
N ARG A 206 2.09 11.29 10.12
CA ARG A 206 3.13 12.30 9.83
C ARG A 206 4.48 12.01 10.50
N PHE A 207 4.43 11.46 11.74
CA PHE A 207 5.62 11.17 12.56
C PHE A 207 5.65 9.73 13.06
N GLY A 208 5.11 8.81 12.30
CA GLY A 208 4.89 7.43 12.68
C GLY A 208 3.39 7.10 12.74
N ARG A 209 3.07 5.82 12.68
CA ARG A 209 1.68 5.35 12.60
C ARG A 209 1.02 5.33 13.98
N GLN A 210 0.00 6.16 14.18
CA GLN A 210 -0.68 6.27 15.47
C GLN A 210 -2.18 6.57 15.31
N TYR A 211 -2.95 6.17 16.33
CA TYR A 211 -4.32 6.64 16.52
C TYR A 211 -4.30 8.10 17.02
N LYS A 212 -5.04 8.97 16.36
CA LYS A 212 -5.30 10.34 16.81
C LYS A 212 -6.69 10.75 16.34
N LYS A 213 -7.60 10.97 17.29
CA LYS A 213 -8.98 11.37 17.00
C LYS A 213 -9.02 12.63 16.13
N GLY A 214 -9.78 12.57 15.05
CA GLY A 214 -9.93 13.63 14.06
C GLY A 214 -8.87 13.63 12.95
N ALA A 215 -7.73 12.95 13.11
CA ALA A 215 -6.73 12.84 12.06
C ALA A 215 -7.25 11.97 10.89
N ARG A 216 -6.68 12.18 9.69
CA ARG A 216 -7.03 11.40 8.50
C ARG A 216 -5.80 11.09 7.67
N THR A 217 -5.77 9.90 7.11
CA THR A 217 -4.70 9.48 6.20
C THR A 217 -5.28 8.83 4.95
N LEU A 218 -4.96 9.37 3.77
CA LEU A 218 -5.13 8.65 2.51
C LEU A 218 -4.02 7.62 2.37
N GLY A 219 -4.36 6.38 2.10
CA GLY A 219 -3.41 5.31 1.86
C GLY A 219 -3.81 4.44 0.68
N VAL A 220 -2.91 3.53 0.29
CA VAL A 220 -3.10 2.58 -0.80
C VAL A 220 -2.96 1.15 -0.30
N VAL A 221 -3.84 0.24 -0.74
CA VAL A 221 -3.79 -1.19 -0.42
C VAL A 221 -2.67 -1.86 -1.21
N VAL A 222 -1.67 -2.42 -0.52
CA VAL A 222 -0.42 -2.91 -1.12
C VAL A 222 -0.26 -4.43 -1.13
N HIS A 223 -0.87 -5.14 -0.19
CA HIS A 223 -0.84 -6.60 -0.11
C HIS A 223 -2.20 -7.17 0.33
N SER A 224 -2.37 -8.48 0.13
CA SER A 224 -3.63 -9.14 0.41
C SER A 224 -3.94 -9.28 1.88
N ASN A 225 -5.19 -9.71 2.11
CA ASN A 225 -5.65 -10.21 3.40
C ASN A 225 -4.69 -11.28 3.98
N CYS A 226 -4.72 -11.38 5.29
CA CYS A 226 -4.07 -12.41 6.07
C CYS A 226 -5.06 -12.98 7.09
N ILE A 227 -4.93 -14.25 7.40
CA ILE A 227 -5.81 -14.96 8.36
C ILE A 227 -5.37 -14.82 9.82
N LEU A 228 -4.24 -14.16 10.09
CA LEU A 228 -3.75 -13.95 11.44
C LEU A 228 -4.55 -12.86 12.16
N SER A 229 -4.72 -13.04 13.48
CA SER A 229 -5.35 -12.03 14.33
C SER A 229 -4.60 -10.69 14.25
N GLY A 230 -5.34 -9.59 14.07
CA GLY A 230 -4.78 -8.24 13.96
C GLY A 230 -4.15 -7.92 12.59
N HIS A 231 -4.19 -8.85 11.64
CA HIS A 231 -3.68 -8.70 10.28
C HIS A 231 -4.80 -8.66 9.25
N GLY A 232 -4.44 -8.26 8.03
CA GLY A 232 -5.34 -8.15 6.87
C GLY A 232 -4.65 -7.44 5.71
N PRO A 233 -5.40 -6.81 4.79
CA PRO A 233 -4.82 -6.00 3.72
C PRO A 233 -3.98 -4.87 4.28
N GLY A 234 -2.74 -4.75 3.82
CA GLY A 234 -1.82 -3.69 4.25
C GLY A 234 -2.06 -2.38 3.50
N VAL A 235 -1.96 -1.26 4.22
CA VAL A 235 -2.15 0.09 3.67
C VAL A 235 -0.86 0.89 3.85
N ALA A 236 -0.28 1.36 2.75
CA ALA A 236 0.83 2.33 2.76
C ALA A 236 0.27 3.76 2.72
N ALA A 237 0.71 4.62 3.65
CA ALA A 237 0.24 6.00 3.74
C ALA A 237 0.79 6.87 2.61
N LEU A 238 -0.08 7.71 2.02
CA LEU A 238 0.25 8.65 0.93
C LEU A 238 0.15 10.10 1.39
N LEU A 239 -0.96 10.51 1.98
CA LEU A 239 -1.20 11.83 2.56
C LEU A 239 -1.69 11.68 3.98
N SER A 240 -1.23 12.52 4.90
CA SER A 240 -1.68 12.47 6.29
C SER A 240 -1.86 13.86 6.87
N SER A 241 -3.01 14.10 7.54
CA SER A 241 -3.31 15.31 8.28
C SER A 241 -3.68 14.97 9.72
N SER A 242 -3.14 15.72 10.67
CA SER A 242 -3.55 15.59 12.07
C SER A 242 -4.84 16.36 12.40
N GLU A 243 -5.26 17.25 11.49
CA GLU A 243 -6.47 18.04 11.62
C GLU A 243 -7.51 17.49 10.64
N GLY A 244 -8.49 16.76 11.19
CA GLY A 244 -9.37 15.89 10.44
C GLY A 244 -10.22 16.55 9.37
N GLU A 245 -10.42 17.85 9.44
CA GLU A 245 -11.23 18.53 8.46
C GLU A 245 -10.46 19.01 7.23
N MET A 246 -9.13 18.98 7.25
CA MET A 246 -8.30 19.44 6.13
C MET A 246 -8.21 18.42 4.99
N LEU A 247 -8.26 17.12 5.30
CA LEU A 247 -8.24 16.03 4.31
C LEU A 247 -9.58 15.29 4.34
N VAL A 248 -10.30 15.27 3.23
CA VAL A 248 -11.66 14.72 3.13
C VAL A 248 -11.73 13.71 1.99
N GLY A 249 -12.39 12.55 2.25
CA GLY A 249 -12.64 11.55 1.22
C GLY A 249 -13.84 11.89 0.34
N ARG A 250 -13.73 11.61 -0.95
CA ARG A 250 -14.82 11.54 -1.90
C ARG A 250 -14.87 10.10 -2.43
N HIS A 251 -16.02 9.46 -2.24
CA HIS A 251 -16.20 8.10 -2.76
C HIS A 251 -16.04 8.06 -4.28
N ASP A 252 -15.17 7.16 -4.74
CA ASP A 252 -14.90 6.92 -6.15
C ASP A 252 -14.47 5.46 -6.35
N GLU A 253 -15.29 4.67 -7.02
CA GLU A 253 -15.00 3.25 -7.30
C GLU A 253 -13.76 3.04 -8.18
N ASN A 254 -13.32 4.07 -8.91
CA ASN A 254 -12.14 4.07 -9.75
C ASN A 254 -10.87 4.56 -9.03
N ALA A 255 -10.95 4.89 -7.73
CA ALA A 255 -9.78 5.29 -6.94
C ALA A 255 -8.84 4.09 -6.69
N ASN A 256 -8.16 3.64 -7.76
CA ASN A 256 -7.29 2.48 -7.77
C ASN A 256 -6.09 2.70 -8.69
N LEU A 257 -4.92 2.19 -8.31
CA LEU A 257 -3.68 2.28 -9.11
C LEU A 257 -3.83 1.68 -10.52
N ALA A 258 -4.66 0.64 -10.69
CA ALA A 258 -4.94 0.08 -12.01
C ALA A 258 -5.58 1.10 -12.97
N HIS A 259 -6.42 1.98 -12.43
CA HIS A 259 -7.02 3.05 -13.22
C HIS A 259 -6.01 4.16 -13.57
N TYR A 260 -5.11 4.47 -12.63
CA TYR A 260 -4.15 5.57 -12.80
C TYR A 260 -2.93 5.20 -13.68
N PHE A 261 -2.58 3.90 -13.76
CA PHE A 261 -1.38 3.42 -14.45
C PHE A 261 -1.67 2.36 -15.52
N SER A 262 -2.93 2.28 -15.99
CA SER A 262 -3.33 1.45 -17.15
C SER A 262 -2.78 1.98 -18.47
#